data_98d473956641c2f5d2b5aca6367b3392
#
_entry.id   98d473956641c2f5d2b5aca6367b3392
#
_cell.length_a   1.000
_cell.length_b   1.000
_cell.length_c   1.000
_cell.angle_alpha   90.00
_cell.angle_beta   90.00
_cell.angle_gamma   90.00
#
_symmetry.space_group_name_H-M   'P 1'
#
loop_
_entity.id
_entity.type
_entity.pdbx_description
1 polymer ?
#
loop_
_entity_poly.entity_id
_entity_poly.type
_entity_poly.pdbx_seq_one_letter_code
_entity_poly.pdbx_strand_id
1 'polypeptide(L)'
;HTKTAKPGAPTKYAMFDLVDMQGIMRCILWPEPFLHSGHLVQPDAVVAAQGVIEKRAGSDEAVLVVSQLLPIEELPQRLTRGVVVRLAEDTHGVAAVEKLYQILRGYPGTCELQLVFCLADGTRVTCVCDDFRVEANPQMRSRVEELLGPGNVRMVAALPNPAGAARGNGRTNGRANGRPPRRS
;
A
#
# COMPACT_ATOMS: atom_id res chain seq x y z
N HIS A 1 32.24 17.19 11.40
CA HIS A 1 33.05 16.82 10.23
C HIS A 1 32.38 17.33 8.98
N THR A 2 32.85 18.47 8.47
CA THR A 2 32.46 19.00 7.17
C THR A 2 33.05 18.10 6.08
N LYS A 3 32.23 17.24 5.48
CA LYS A 3 32.62 16.55 4.24
C LYS A 3 32.66 17.58 3.14
N THR A 4 33.84 17.87 2.61
CA THR A 4 34.02 18.72 1.44
C THR A 4 33.26 18.10 0.28
N ALA A 5 32.29 18.85 -0.28
CA ALA A 5 31.54 18.39 -1.43
C ALA A 5 32.48 18.15 -2.61
N LYS A 6 32.33 17.02 -3.31
CA LYS A 6 33.10 16.77 -4.54
C LYS A 6 32.77 17.85 -5.57
N PRO A 7 33.76 18.36 -6.35
CA PRO A 7 33.47 19.29 -7.45
C PRO A 7 32.42 18.68 -8.39
N GLY A 8 31.32 19.43 -8.64
CA GLY A 8 30.20 18.98 -9.46
C GLY A 8 29.07 18.26 -8.71
N ALA A 9 29.16 18.08 -7.38
CA ALA A 9 28.06 17.54 -6.58
C ALA A 9 26.90 18.57 -6.49
N PRO A 10 25.63 18.12 -6.52
CA PRO A 10 24.47 18.97 -6.34
C PRO A 10 24.51 19.61 -4.95
N THR A 11 24.26 20.93 -4.89
CA THR A 11 24.35 21.70 -3.64
C THR A 11 23.01 22.22 -3.14
N LYS A 12 21.97 22.21 -3.98
CA LYS A 12 20.63 22.69 -3.62
C LYS A 12 19.91 21.61 -2.80
N TYR A 13 19.31 22.02 -1.70
CA TYR A 13 18.44 21.20 -0.86
C TYR A 13 17.20 22.02 -0.48
N ALA A 14 16.17 21.39 0.04
CA ALA A 14 14.99 22.07 0.55
C ALA A 14 14.71 21.69 2.00
N MET A 15 14.22 22.68 2.76
CA MET A 15 13.59 22.48 4.05
C MET A 15 12.17 23.00 3.95
N PHE A 16 11.20 22.21 4.39
CA PHE A 16 9.78 22.54 4.31
C PHE A 16 9.01 21.82 5.42
N ASP A 17 7.83 22.28 5.70
CA ASP A 17 6.92 21.65 6.64
C ASP A 17 5.83 20.91 5.86
N LEU A 18 5.67 19.62 6.17
CA LEU A 18 4.59 18.78 5.65
C LEU A 18 3.46 18.79 6.69
N VAL A 19 2.26 19.12 6.22
CA VAL A 19 1.08 19.21 7.08
C VAL A 19 0.12 18.09 6.72
N ASP A 20 -0.36 17.34 7.71
CA ASP A 20 -1.41 16.34 7.55
C ASP A 20 -2.50 16.55 8.62
N MET A 21 -3.47 15.64 8.68
CA MET A 21 -4.57 15.71 9.65
C MET A 21 -4.12 15.47 11.11
N GLN A 22 -2.90 15.02 11.34
CA GLN A 22 -2.35 14.71 12.67
C GLN A 22 -1.42 15.80 13.17
N GLY A 23 -0.84 16.61 12.27
CA GLY A 23 0.06 17.70 12.65
C GLY A 23 0.98 18.18 11.57
N ILE A 24 2.09 18.76 12.01
CA ILE A 24 3.13 19.34 11.15
C ILE A 24 4.43 18.58 11.38
N MET A 25 5.07 18.15 10.29
CA MET A 25 6.37 17.49 10.30
C MET A 25 7.38 18.30 9.51
N ARG A 26 8.45 18.72 10.16
CA ARG A 26 9.58 19.35 9.47
C ARG A 26 10.32 18.34 8.61
N CYS A 27 10.57 18.69 7.35
CA CYS A 27 11.19 17.83 6.35
C CYS A 27 12.48 18.43 5.82
N ILE A 28 13.46 17.58 5.52
CA ILE A 28 14.69 17.94 4.82
C ILE A 28 14.83 17.03 3.60
N LEU A 29 14.96 17.66 2.43
CA LEU A 29 15.23 17.00 1.16
C LEU A 29 16.65 17.36 0.71
N TRP A 30 17.58 16.43 0.89
CA TRP A 30 18.98 16.63 0.58
C TRP A 30 19.23 16.76 -0.93
N PRO A 31 20.45 17.21 -1.37
CA PRO A 31 20.71 17.53 -2.77
C PRO A 31 20.42 16.42 -3.77
N GLU A 32 20.75 15.17 -3.46
CA GLU A 32 20.49 14.05 -4.38
C GLU A 32 19.01 13.82 -4.66
N PRO A 33 18.14 13.58 -3.66
CA PRO A 33 16.71 13.47 -3.90
C PRO A 33 16.07 14.79 -4.39
N PHE A 34 16.64 15.95 -4.04
CA PHE A 34 16.18 17.25 -4.54
C PHE A 34 16.29 17.38 -6.06
N LEU A 35 17.32 16.82 -6.69
CA LEU A 35 17.46 16.83 -8.15
C LEU A 35 16.25 16.20 -8.87
N HIS A 36 15.68 15.15 -8.28
CA HIS A 36 14.61 14.40 -8.90
C HIS A 36 13.21 14.91 -8.53
N SER A 37 13.03 15.36 -7.31
CA SER A 37 11.71 15.68 -6.75
C SER A 37 11.59 17.08 -6.15
N GLY A 38 12.62 17.94 -6.27
CA GLY A 38 12.60 19.30 -5.73
C GLY A 38 11.54 20.19 -6.36
N HIS A 39 11.10 19.90 -7.58
CA HIS A 39 10.00 20.60 -8.26
C HIS A 39 8.63 20.39 -7.59
N LEU A 40 8.50 19.35 -6.76
CA LEU A 40 7.29 19.06 -6.00
C LEU A 40 7.22 19.87 -4.69
N VAL A 41 8.32 20.48 -4.26
CA VAL A 41 8.33 21.32 -3.06
C VAL A 41 7.77 22.68 -3.42
N GLN A 42 6.45 22.79 -3.41
CA GLN A 42 5.70 24.00 -3.70
C GLN A 42 4.64 24.23 -2.61
N PRO A 43 4.28 25.50 -2.32
CA PRO A 43 3.16 25.79 -1.44
C PRO A 43 1.90 25.07 -1.91
N ASP A 44 1.14 24.51 -0.96
CA ASP A 44 -0.15 23.86 -1.18
C ASP A 44 -0.10 22.61 -2.10
N ALA A 45 1.09 22.11 -2.43
CA ALA A 45 1.23 20.86 -3.16
C ALA A 45 0.85 19.67 -2.28
N VAL A 46 0.01 18.76 -2.82
CA VAL A 46 -0.33 17.51 -2.14
C VAL A 46 0.65 16.42 -2.59
N VAL A 47 1.50 15.98 -1.66
CA VAL A 47 2.58 15.04 -1.96
C VAL A 47 2.64 13.91 -0.93
N ALA A 48 3.19 12.79 -1.34
CA ALA A 48 3.61 11.73 -0.43
C ALA A 48 5.12 11.81 -0.21
N ALA A 49 5.55 11.78 1.05
CA ALA A 49 6.95 11.78 1.44
C ALA A 49 7.35 10.43 2.03
N GLN A 50 8.44 9.87 1.54
CA GLN A 50 9.10 8.72 2.12
C GLN A 50 10.47 9.12 2.65
N GLY A 51 10.81 8.66 3.85
CA GLY A 51 12.09 9.00 4.46
C GLY A 51 12.29 8.36 5.82
N VAL A 52 13.29 8.82 6.53
CA VAL A 52 13.65 8.36 7.88
C VAL A 52 13.46 9.51 8.86
N ILE A 53 12.83 9.21 10.00
CA ILE A 53 12.69 10.19 11.07
C ILE A 53 13.99 10.21 11.87
N GLU A 54 14.63 11.37 11.94
CA GLU A 54 15.80 11.62 12.76
C GLU A 54 15.44 12.55 13.92
N LYS A 55 15.91 12.19 15.13
CA LYS A 55 15.88 13.06 16.29
C LYS A 55 17.27 13.60 16.56
N ARG A 56 17.37 14.91 16.73
CA ARG A 56 18.63 15.54 17.11
C ARG A 56 18.90 15.26 18.60
N ALA A 57 20.10 14.84 18.92
CA ALA A 57 20.51 14.66 20.31
C ALA A 57 20.31 15.97 21.09
N GLY A 58 19.51 15.94 22.16
CA GLY A 58 19.20 17.11 22.99
C GLY A 58 18.03 17.98 22.49
N SER A 59 17.29 17.56 21.49
CA SER A 59 16.06 18.21 21.01
C SER A 59 14.92 17.19 20.93
N ASP A 60 13.72 17.62 21.33
CA ASP A 60 12.51 16.82 21.14
C ASP A 60 11.94 16.93 19.72
N GLU A 61 12.54 17.78 18.88
CA GLU A 61 12.10 17.94 17.51
C GLU A 61 12.56 16.77 16.63
N ALA A 62 11.60 16.08 16.05
CA ALA A 62 11.80 15.08 15.02
C ALA A 62 11.79 15.75 13.63
N VAL A 63 12.70 15.33 12.76
CA VAL A 63 12.80 15.81 11.39
C VAL A 63 12.73 14.61 10.46
N LEU A 64 11.90 14.70 9.42
CA LEU A 64 11.83 13.70 8.35
C LEU A 64 12.93 14.00 7.32
N VAL A 65 13.94 13.14 7.26
CA VAL A 65 14.92 13.15 6.17
C VAL A 65 14.31 12.43 4.98
N VAL A 66 13.87 13.21 3.99
CA VAL A 66 13.12 12.72 2.85
C VAL A 66 14.07 12.09 1.84
N SER A 67 13.83 10.82 1.51
CA SER A 67 14.52 10.11 0.43
C SER A 67 13.77 10.20 -0.90
N GLN A 68 12.45 10.37 -0.88
CA GLN A 68 11.62 10.48 -2.06
C GLN A 68 10.37 11.31 -1.78
N LEU A 69 10.03 12.22 -2.71
CA LEU A 69 8.72 12.87 -2.82
C LEU A 69 8.01 12.37 -4.06
N LEU A 70 6.72 12.17 -3.94
CA LEU A 70 5.85 11.69 -5.03
C LEU A 70 4.59 12.56 -5.09
N PRO A 71 4.10 12.88 -6.30
CA PRO A 71 2.75 13.40 -6.44
C PRO A 71 1.75 12.39 -5.88
N ILE A 72 0.71 12.88 -5.22
CA ILE A 72 -0.29 12.00 -4.60
C ILE A 72 -0.99 11.10 -5.63
N GLU A 73 -1.09 11.58 -6.87
CA GLU A 73 -1.72 10.86 -7.98
C GLU A 73 -0.97 9.59 -8.39
N GLU A 74 0.36 9.58 -8.21
CA GLU A 74 1.19 8.40 -8.51
C GLU A 74 1.16 7.36 -7.39
N LEU A 75 0.75 7.74 -6.19
CA LEU A 75 0.81 6.88 -5.02
C LEU A 75 0.01 5.58 -5.18
N PRO A 76 -1.23 5.59 -5.71
CA PRO A 76 -1.99 4.36 -5.91
C PRO A 76 -1.26 3.34 -6.79
N GLN A 77 -0.68 3.78 -7.90
CA GLN A 77 0.05 2.89 -8.82
C GLN A 77 1.31 2.31 -8.18
N ARG A 78 2.06 3.12 -7.44
CA ARG A 78 3.31 2.70 -6.80
C ARG A 78 3.11 1.79 -5.60
N LEU A 79 2.06 2.00 -4.84
CA LEU A 79 1.77 1.21 -3.64
C LEU A 79 0.92 -0.02 -3.91
N THR A 80 0.19 -0.06 -5.02
CA THR A 80 -0.63 -1.23 -5.37
C THR A 80 0.27 -2.42 -5.70
N ARG A 81 0.07 -3.51 -4.97
CA ARG A 81 0.74 -4.79 -5.17
C ARG A 81 -0.21 -5.86 -5.64
N GLY A 82 -1.50 -5.66 -5.40
CA GLY A 82 -2.52 -6.61 -5.80
C GLY A 82 -3.84 -5.95 -6.21
N VAL A 83 -4.57 -6.67 -7.03
CA VAL A 83 -5.94 -6.35 -7.46
C VAL A 83 -6.85 -7.46 -6.98
N VAL A 84 -7.88 -7.10 -6.25
CA VAL A 84 -8.93 -8.04 -5.79
C VAL A 84 -10.20 -7.74 -6.55
N VAL A 85 -10.72 -8.72 -7.27
CA VAL A 85 -11.98 -8.63 -8.01
C VAL A 85 -13.01 -9.55 -7.37
N ARG A 86 -14.18 -9.01 -7.06
CA ARG A 86 -15.30 -9.76 -6.49
C ARG A 86 -16.32 -10.07 -7.59
N LEU A 87 -16.75 -11.32 -7.63
CA LEU A 87 -17.82 -11.79 -8.49
C LEU A 87 -18.92 -12.43 -7.62
N ALA A 88 -20.16 -12.08 -7.84
CA ALA A 88 -21.30 -12.69 -7.20
C ALA A 88 -21.99 -13.62 -8.21
N GLU A 89 -22.27 -14.85 -7.80
CA GLU A 89 -22.83 -15.89 -8.67
C GLU A 89 -24.20 -15.52 -9.20
N ASP A 90 -25.04 -14.97 -8.34
CA ASP A 90 -26.42 -14.56 -8.63
C ASP A 90 -26.51 -13.38 -9.59
N THR A 91 -25.51 -12.53 -9.62
CA THR A 91 -25.53 -11.27 -10.39
C THR A 91 -24.72 -11.35 -11.68
N HIS A 92 -23.58 -12.03 -11.66
CA HIS A 92 -22.60 -11.93 -12.75
C HIS A 92 -22.59 -13.14 -13.69
N GLY A 93 -22.80 -14.35 -13.17
CA GLY A 93 -22.77 -15.59 -13.95
C GLY A 93 -21.43 -15.90 -14.63
N VAL A 94 -21.38 -17.00 -15.38
CA VAL A 94 -20.14 -17.48 -16.04
C VAL A 94 -19.67 -16.53 -17.15
N ALA A 95 -20.61 -15.94 -17.90
CA ALA A 95 -20.28 -15.03 -18.99
C ALA A 95 -19.48 -13.79 -18.55
N ALA A 96 -19.71 -13.34 -17.32
CA ALA A 96 -18.93 -12.22 -16.75
C ALA A 96 -17.48 -12.61 -16.46
N VAL A 97 -17.22 -13.85 -16.09
CA VAL A 97 -15.83 -14.36 -15.87
C VAL A 97 -15.03 -14.33 -17.17
N GLU A 98 -15.63 -14.77 -18.27
CA GLU A 98 -14.98 -14.73 -19.58
C GLU A 98 -14.67 -13.30 -20.05
N LYS A 99 -15.64 -12.39 -19.90
CA LYS A 99 -15.45 -10.98 -20.23
C LYS A 99 -14.40 -10.33 -19.32
N LEU A 100 -14.41 -10.64 -18.03
CA LEU A 100 -13.41 -10.16 -17.08
C LEU A 100 -12.01 -10.60 -17.50
N TYR A 101 -11.84 -11.87 -17.88
CA TYR A 101 -10.56 -12.39 -18.39
C TYR A 101 -10.06 -11.59 -19.60
N GLN A 102 -10.95 -11.30 -20.58
CA GLN A 102 -10.58 -10.52 -21.76
C GLN A 102 -10.18 -9.07 -21.39
N ILE A 103 -10.87 -8.46 -20.43
CA ILE A 103 -10.50 -7.12 -19.95
C ILE A 103 -9.12 -7.18 -19.31
N LEU A 104 -8.92 -8.06 -18.33
CA LEU A 104 -7.67 -8.14 -17.55
C LEU A 104 -6.47 -8.50 -18.41
N ARG A 105 -6.64 -9.35 -19.43
CA ARG A 105 -5.60 -9.68 -20.41
C ARG A 105 -5.11 -8.46 -21.19
N GLY A 106 -5.94 -7.45 -21.37
CA GLY A 106 -5.57 -6.20 -22.02
C GLY A 106 -4.68 -5.29 -21.17
N TYR A 107 -4.47 -5.62 -19.90
CA TYR A 107 -3.68 -4.82 -18.95
C TYR A 107 -2.62 -5.68 -18.24
N PRO A 108 -1.63 -6.23 -18.98
CA PRO A 108 -0.56 -7.00 -18.36
C PRO A 108 0.33 -6.12 -17.48
N GLY A 109 0.73 -6.61 -16.31
CA GLY A 109 1.52 -5.84 -15.36
C GLY A 109 2.19 -6.68 -14.30
N THR A 110 2.42 -6.09 -13.12
CA THR A 110 3.17 -6.72 -12.02
C THR A 110 2.33 -7.00 -10.78
N CYS A 111 1.10 -6.48 -10.73
CA CYS A 111 0.22 -6.68 -9.57
C CYS A 111 -0.36 -8.10 -9.55
N GLU A 112 -0.40 -8.66 -8.36
CA GLU A 112 -1.04 -9.95 -8.11
C GLU A 112 -2.55 -9.85 -8.30
N LEU A 113 -3.18 -10.89 -8.87
CA LEU A 113 -4.64 -10.95 -9.04
C LEU A 113 -5.25 -11.94 -8.07
N GLN A 114 -6.28 -11.50 -7.38
CA GLN A 114 -7.12 -12.36 -6.53
C GLN A 114 -8.58 -12.22 -6.95
N LEU A 115 -9.23 -13.33 -7.23
CA LEU A 115 -10.66 -13.40 -7.52
C LEU A 115 -11.41 -13.91 -6.27
N VAL A 116 -12.48 -13.24 -5.91
CA VAL A 116 -13.34 -13.62 -4.79
C VAL A 116 -14.73 -13.91 -5.34
N PHE A 117 -15.08 -15.19 -5.39
CA PHE A 117 -16.41 -15.61 -5.79
C PHE A 117 -17.31 -15.67 -4.56
N CYS A 118 -18.42 -14.93 -4.61
CA CYS A 118 -19.47 -14.98 -3.60
C CYS A 118 -20.61 -15.86 -4.17
N LEU A 119 -20.82 -17.03 -3.57
CA LEU A 119 -21.84 -17.98 -4.01
C LEU A 119 -23.20 -17.63 -3.41
N ALA A 120 -24.27 -18.13 -4.01
CA ALA A 120 -25.65 -17.86 -3.61
C ALA A 120 -25.97 -18.34 -2.17
N ASP A 121 -25.24 -19.34 -1.67
CA ASP A 121 -25.36 -19.85 -0.30
C ASP A 121 -24.59 -19.00 0.75
N GLY A 122 -23.95 -17.89 0.31
CA GLY A 122 -23.13 -17.02 1.15
C GLY A 122 -21.68 -17.47 1.29
N THR A 123 -21.30 -18.61 0.72
CA THR A 123 -19.92 -19.09 0.70
C THR A 123 -19.04 -18.15 -0.14
N ARG A 124 -17.81 -17.93 0.31
CA ARG A 124 -16.80 -17.17 -0.42
C ARG A 124 -15.62 -18.06 -0.80
N VAL A 125 -15.36 -18.14 -2.09
CA VAL A 125 -14.20 -18.85 -2.63
C VAL A 125 -13.20 -17.83 -3.11
N THR A 126 -11.97 -17.91 -2.63
CA THR A 126 -10.88 -17.01 -3.02
C THR A 126 -9.87 -17.77 -3.87
N CYS A 127 -9.63 -17.30 -5.08
CA CYS A 127 -8.65 -17.83 -6.00
C CYS A 127 -7.52 -16.82 -6.17
N VAL A 128 -6.28 -17.21 -5.89
CA VAL A 128 -5.07 -16.44 -6.23
C VAL A 128 -4.60 -16.89 -7.60
N CYS A 129 -4.39 -15.94 -8.49
CA CYS A 129 -3.96 -16.22 -9.87
C CYS A 129 -2.44 -16.06 -9.96
N ASP A 130 -1.68 -17.10 -9.66
CA ASP A 130 -0.21 -17.03 -9.53
C ASP A 130 0.49 -16.67 -10.85
N ASP A 131 -0.02 -17.18 -11.96
CA ASP A 131 0.55 -16.98 -13.30
C ASP A 131 -0.05 -15.81 -14.08
N PHE A 132 -0.98 -15.07 -13.46
CA PHE A 132 -1.67 -13.97 -14.14
C PHE A 132 -1.48 -12.67 -13.36
N ARG A 133 -0.70 -11.76 -13.93
CA ARG A 133 -0.39 -10.45 -13.35
C ARG A 133 -1.04 -9.34 -14.16
N VAL A 134 -1.51 -8.31 -13.47
CA VAL A 134 -2.23 -7.19 -14.09
C VAL A 134 -1.59 -5.85 -13.74
N GLU A 135 -1.82 -4.86 -14.58
CA GLU A 135 -1.51 -3.46 -14.27
C GLU A 135 -2.67 -2.82 -13.53
N ALA A 136 -2.39 -2.30 -12.33
CA ALA A 136 -3.39 -1.58 -11.54
C ALA A 136 -3.49 -0.12 -12.00
N ASN A 137 -4.24 0.14 -13.06
CA ASN A 137 -4.47 1.50 -13.54
C ASN A 137 -5.98 1.89 -13.53
N PRO A 138 -6.29 3.20 -13.57
CA PRO A 138 -7.67 3.68 -13.53
C PRO A 138 -8.54 3.17 -14.68
N GLN A 139 -7.99 2.98 -15.88
CA GLN A 139 -8.76 2.50 -17.04
C GLN A 139 -9.19 1.04 -16.87
N MET A 140 -8.27 0.18 -16.42
CA MET A 140 -8.57 -1.22 -16.10
C MET A 140 -9.68 -1.27 -15.03
N ARG A 141 -9.55 -0.48 -13.96
CA ARG A 141 -10.54 -0.39 -12.90
C ARG A 141 -11.93 -0.01 -13.46
N SER A 142 -12.00 1.08 -14.24
CA SER A 142 -13.28 1.54 -14.82
C SER A 142 -13.94 0.45 -15.67
N ARG A 143 -13.17 -0.25 -16.53
CA ARG A 143 -13.73 -1.32 -17.37
C ARG A 143 -14.25 -2.51 -16.56
N VAL A 144 -13.57 -2.87 -15.50
CA VAL A 144 -14.04 -3.95 -14.62
C VAL A 144 -15.25 -3.50 -13.81
N GLU A 145 -15.31 -2.25 -13.35
CA GLU A 145 -16.47 -1.69 -12.67
C GLU A 145 -17.70 -1.53 -13.61
N GLU A 146 -17.48 -1.24 -14.88
CA GLU A 146 -18.57 -1.26 -15.91
C GLU A 146 -19.16 -2.66 -16.08
N LEU A 147 -18.32 -3.69 -16.03
CA LEU A 147 -18.76 -5.08 -16.18
C LEU A 147 -19.45 -5.61 -14.91
N LEU A 148 -18.87 -5.37 -13.74
CA LEU A 148 -19.25 -6.01 -12.48
C LEU A 148 -19.97 -5.08 -11.50
N GLY A 149 -20.11 -3.80 -11.83
CA GLY A 149 -20.63 -2.78 -10.94
C GLY A 149 -19.56 -2.19 -10.00
N PRO A 150 -19.84 -1.01 -9.44
CA PRO A 150 -18.92 -0.29 -8.58
C PRO A 150 -18.62 -1.06 -7.29
N GLY A 151 -17.39 -0.93 -6.80
CA GLY A 151 -16.95 -1.55 -5.54
C GLY A 151 -16.55 -3.03 -5.64
N ASN A 152 -16.67 -3.64 -6.83
CA ASN A 152 -16.23 -5.02 -7.05
C ASN A 152 -14.74 -5.15 -7.43
N VAL A 153 -14.03 -4.02 -7.56
CA VAL A 153 -12.59 -3.97 -7.76
C VAL A 153 -11.92 -3.21 -6.62
N ARG A 154 -10.91 -3.79 -6.03
CA ARG A 154 -10.08 -3.14 -5.01
C ARG A 154 -8.62 -3.27 -5.36
N MET A 155 -7.92 -2.14 -5.34
CA MET A 155 -6.47 -2.08 -5.42
C MET A 155 -5.91 -2.12 -3.99
N VAL A 156 -4.94 -2.98 -3.73
CA VAL A 156 -4.41 -3.22 -2.39
C VAL A 156 -2.89 -3.18 -2.39
N ALA A 157 -2.31 -2.68 -1.30
CA ALA A 157 -0.86 -2.67 -1.11
C ALA A 157 -0.29 -4.08 -0.82
N ALA A 158 -1.13 -5.00 -0.34
CA ALA A 158 -0.83 -6.41 -0.20
C ALA A 158 -2.14 -7.21 -0.35
N LEU A 159 -2.07 -8.41 -0.96
CA LEU A 159 -3.24 -9.27 -1.05
C LEU A 159 -3.66 -9.73 0.35
N PRO A 160 -4.98 -9.78 0.63
CA PRO A 160 -5.48 -10.40 1.84
C PRO A 160 -5.08 -11.88 1.88
N ASN A 161 -4.48 -12.31 2.98
CA ASN A 161 -4.12 -13.72 3.15
C ASN A 161 -5.40 -14.55 3.31
N PRO A 162 -5.71 -15.50 2.41
CA PRO A 162 -6.91 -16.32 2.51
C PRO A 162 -6.90 -17.23 3.75
N ALA A 163 -5.72 -17.59 4.27
CA ALA A 163 -5.59 -18.39 5.49
C ALA A 163 -5.80 -17.59 6.79
N GLY A 164 -5.73 -16.26 6.74
CA GLY A 164 -5.88 -15.40 7.93
C GLY A 164 -7.31 -15.19 8.39
N ALA A 165 -8.30 -15.44 7.54
CA ALA A 165 -9.71 -15.26 7.89
C ALA A 165 -10.27 -16.34 8.85
N ALA A 166 -9.55 -17.45 9.07
CA ALA A 166 -9.98 -18.56 9.92
C ALA A 166 -9.40 -18.55 11.35
N ARG A 167 -8.54 -17.59 11.70
CA ARG A 167 -7.97 -17.47 13.07
C ARG A 167 -8.58 -16.32 13.84
N GLY A 168 -9.88 -16.38 14.05
CA GLY A 168 -10.60 -15.64 15.09
C GLY A 168 -10.29 -16.21 16.47
N ASN A 169 -9.63 -15.42 17.25
CA ASN A 169 -9.66 -15.33 18.71
C ASN A 169 -9.86 -16.61 19.53
N GLY A 170 -8.75 -17.17 20.01
CA GLY A 170 -8.75 -18.18 21.06
C GLY A 170 -7.50 -18.07 21.94
N ARG A 171 -7.24 -16.89 22.52
CA ARG A 171 -6.28 -16.76 23.64
C ARG A 171 -7.03 -16.80 24.94
N THR A 172 -7.28 -17.98 25.44
CA THR A 172 -7.56 -18.19 26.87
C THR A 172 -6.23 -18.25 27.61
N ASN A 173 -5.95 -17.21 28.40
CA ASN A 173 -4.90 -17.18 29.40
C ASN A 173 -5.26 -18.15 30.53
N GLY A 174 -4.67 -19.34 30.52
CA GLY A 174 -4.66 -20.27 31.63
C GLY A 174 -3.29 -20.28 32.30
N ARG A 175 -3.03 -19.37 33.20
CA ARG A 175 -1.92 -19.44 34.16
C ARG A 175 -2.36 -20.32 35.33
N ALA A 176 -1.96 -21.59 35.29
CA ALA A 176 -2.02 -22.45 36.49
C ALA A 176 -0.64 -22.43 37.17
N ASN A 177 -0.55 -21.70 38.27
CA ASN A 177 0.53 -21.76 39.24
C ASN A 177 0.29 -23.03 40.12
N GLY A 178 1.05 -24.05 39.87
CA GLY A 178 1.11 -25.27 40.74
C GLY A 178 2.51 -25.38 41.35
N ARG A 179 2.67 -25.00 42.60
CA ARG A 179 3.85 -25.20 43.42
C ARG A 179 3.68 -26.55 44.17
N PRO A 180 4.61 -27.51 44.09
CA PRO A 180 4.49 -28.75 44.88
C PRO A 180 4.97 -28.52 46.32
N PRO A 181 4.39 -29.28 47.32
CA PRO A 181 4.76 -29.14 48.72
C PRO A 181 6.07 -29.86 49.04
N ARG A 182 6.89 -29.24 49.87
CA ARG A 182 8.06 -29.84 50.52
C ARG A 182 7.57 -30.84 51.59
N ARG A 183 8.10 -32.06 51.56
CA ARG A 183 8.03 -33.03 52.67
C ARG A 183 9.19 -32.80 53.63
N SER A 184 8.88 -32.84 54.88
CA SER A 184 9.73 -32.92 56.06
C SER A 184 10.54 -34.23 56.09
#